data_a4cac304f8f1f7480f3b852314538d87
#
_entry.id   a4cac304f8f1f7480f3b852314538d87
#
_cell.length_a   1.000
_cell.length_b   1.000
_cell.length_c   1.000
_cell.angle_alpha   90.00
_cell.angle_beta   90.00
_cell.angle_gamma   90.00
#
_symmetry.space_group_name_H-M   'P 1'
#
loop_
_entity.id
_entity.type
_entity.pdbx_description
1 polymer ?
#
loop_
_entity_poly.entity_id
_entity_poly.type
_entity_poly.pdbx_seq_one_letter_code
_entity_poly.pdbx_strand_id
1 'polypeptide(L)'
;MAIKNYTSGVDVYTSLGEIQGALAQHGARQIMVEYDDQGRPTGVAFAIDTPNGRRGFMLPANIDGVCQVLQRQKVKADLAQAERTGWRNIRDWVLAQMAIIEAGMVSMDEVFLPYMTDGRGNT
;
A
#
# COMPACT_ATOMS: atom_id res chain seq x y z
N MET A 1 -21.34 -9.28 4.43
CA MET A 1 -20.63 -8.81 3.21
C MET A 1 -19.14 -9.07 3.37
N ALA A 2 -18.50 -9.62 2.37
CA ALA A 2 -17.07 -9.92 2.46
C ALA A 2 -16.22 -8.67 2.11
N ILE A 3 -15.01 -8.62 2.66
CA ILE A 3 -14.05 -7.56 2.37
C ILE A 3 -13.75 -7.50 0.86
N LYS A 4 -13.50 -6.30 0.35
CA LYS A 4 -13.15 -6.10 -1.06
C LYS A 4 -11.97 -6.98 -1.45
N ASN A 5 -12.03 -7.55 -2.65
CA ASN A 5 -10.98 -8.41 -3.23
C ASN A 5 -10.74 -9.72 -2.48
N TYR A 6 -11.72 -10.19 -1.68
CA TYR A 6 -11.55 -11.40 -0.86
C TYR A 6 -11.31 -12.67 -1.68
N THR A 7 -11.65 -12.67 -2.96
CA THR A 7 -11.39 -13.80 -3.88
C THR A 7 -10.32 -13.48 -4.91
N SER A 8 -9.53 -12.41 -4.71
CA SER A 8 -8.52 -12.02 -5.68
C SER A 8 -7.52 -13.15 -5.96
N GLY A 9 -7.33 -13.46 -7.23
CA GLY A 9 -6.28 -14.35 -7.70
C GLY A 9 -5.04 -13.61 -8.19
N VAL A 10 -5.02 -12.27 -8.05
CA VAL A 10 -3.89 -11.45 -8.52
C VAL A 10 -2.71 -11.64 -7.59
N ASP A 11 -1.58 -12.03 -8.14
CA ASP A 11 -0.34 -12.23 -7.39
C ASP A 11 0.08 -10.96 -6.64
N VAL A 12 0.64 -11.13 -5.43
CA VAL A 12 1.12 -10.04 -4.59
C VAL A 12 2.11 -9.16 -5.36
N TYR A 13 3.05 -9.75 -6.07
CA TYR A 13 4.07 -8.98 -6.81
C TYR A 13 3.50 -8.23 -8.01
N THR A 14 2.40 -8.69 -8.59
CA THR A 14 1.67 -7.92 -9.60
C THR A 14 1.07 -6.66 -8.99
N SER A 15 0.42 -6.79 -7.84
CA SER A 15 -0.14 -5.64 -7.12
C SER A 15 0.96 -4.67 -6.67
N LEU A 16 2.07 -5.18 -6.13
CA LEU A 16 3.23 -4.36 -5.74
C LEU A 16 3.81 -3.61 -6.93
N GLY A 17 3.96 -4.27 -8.08
CA GLY A 17 4.47 -3.63 -9.30
C GLY A 17 3.58 -2.49 -9.76
N GLU A 18 2.27 -2.66 -9.69
CA GLU A 18 1.31 -1.61 -10.04
C GLU A 18 1.39 -0.43 -9.07
N ILE A 19 1.55 -0.70 -7.76
CA ILE A 19 1.76 0.34 -6.74
C ILE A 19 3.04 1.12 -7.04
N GLN A 20 4.14 0.43 -7.27
CA GLN A 20 5.43 1.06 -7.56
C GLN A 20 5.35 1.92 -8.83
N GLY A 21 4.71 1.41 -9.87
CA GLY A 21 4.54 2.15 -11.12
C GLY A 21 3.72 3.41 -10.93
N ALA A 22 2.61 3.33 -10.18
CA ALA A 22 1.75 4.47 -9.91
C ALA A 22 2.49 5.55 -9.10
N LEU A 23 3.21 5.14 -8.06
CA LEU A 23 3.99 6.09 -7.24
C LEU A 23 5.11 6.74 -8.05
N ALA A 24 5.82 5.97 -8.87
CA ALA A 24 6.90 6.50 -9.71
C ALA A 24 6.38 7.53 -10.73
N GLN A 25 5.23 7.27 -11.32
CA GLN A 25 4.61 8.20 -12.28
C GLN A 25 4.18 9.51 -11.62
N HIS A 26 3.95 9.51 -10.32
CA HIS A 26 3.46 10.67 -9.57
C HIS A 26 4.54 11.29 -8.67
N GLY A 27 5.80 11.05 -8.97
CA GLY A 27 6.91 11.78 -8.37
C GLY A 27 7.69 11.06 -7.27
N ALA A 28 7.39 9.80 -7.00
CA ALA A 28 8.23 9.04 -6.06
C ALA A 28 9.62 8.83 -6.65
N ARG A 29 10.64 9.21 -5.90
CA ARG A 29 12.04 9.17 -6.35
C ARG A 29 12.75 7.92 -5.87
N GLN A 30 12.30 7.35 -4.76
CA GLN A 30 12.83 6.12 -4.18
C GLN A 30 11.67 5.30 -3.68
N ILE A 31 11.70 3.99 -3.94
CA ILE A 31 10.65 3.07 -3.51
C ILE A 31 11.33 1.80 -3.01
N MET A 32 10.94 1.34 -1.81
CA MET A 32 11.50 0.16 -1.19
C MET A 32 10.39 -0.70 -0.62
N VAL A 33 10.44 -2.00 -0.88
CA VAL A 33 9.51 -2.96 -0.29
C VAL A 33 10.13 -3.52 0.99
N GLU A 34 9.36 -3.48 2.09
CA GLU A 34 9.77 -4.05 3.35
C GLU A 34 9.30 -5.50 3.44
N TYR A 35 10.11 -6.35 4.07
CA TYR A 35 9.83 -7.79 4.20
C TYR A 35 9.93 -8.23 5.65
N ASP A 36 9.16 -9.26 6.01
CA ASP A 36 9.32 -9.92 7.30
C ASP A 36 10.42 -10.99 7.26
N ASP A 37 10.60 -11.72 8.37
CA ASP A 37 11.63 -12.73 8.48
C ASP A 37 11.38 -13.96 7.57
N GLN A 38 10.15 -14.15 7.10
CA GLN A 38 9.79 -15.20 6.15
C GLN A 38 9.86 -14.76 4.70
N GLY A 39 10.31 -13.53 4.45
CA GLY A 39 10.43 -13.00 3.08
C GLY A 39 9.11 -12.56 2.47
N ARG A 40 8.10 -12.26 3.30
CA ARG A 40 6.80 -11.77 2.83
C ARG A 40 6.76 -10.25 2.87
N PRO A 41 6.23 -9.58 1.83
CA PRO A 41 6.12 -8.12 1.85
C PRO A 41 5.21 -7.65 2.97
N THR A 42 5.66 -6.65 3.72
CA THR A 42 4.91 -6.08 4.85
C THR A 42 4.58 -4.61 4.68
N GLY A 43 5.18 -3.93 3.71
CA GLY A 43 4.91 -2.54 3.47
C GLY A 43 5.71 -1.99 2.31
N VAL A 44 5.37 -0.78 1.92
CA VAL A 44 6.09 -0.04 0.87
C VAL A 44 6.53 1.30 1.43
N ALA A 45 7.84 1.53 1.46
CA ALA A 45 8.40 2.83 1.80
C ALA A 45 8.73 3.59 0.53
N PHE A 46 8.48 4.88 0.51
CA PHE A 46 8.81 5.70 -0.65
C PHE A 46 9.13 7.13 -0.24
N ALA A 47 9.83 7.83 -1.10
CA ALA A 47 10.20 9.23 -0.88
C ALA A 47 9.76 10.07 -2.07
N ILE A 48 9.18 11.22 -1.78
CA ILE A 48 8.79 12.21 -2.79
C ILE A 48 9.45 13.55 -2.50
N ASP A 49 9.68 14.33 -3.54
CA ASP A 49 10.15 15.71 -3.39
C ASP A 49 8.94 16.62 -3.25
N THR A 50 8.93 17.41 -2.19
CA THR A 50 7.89 18.41 -1.92
C THR A 50 8.50 19.80 -1.93
N PRO A 51 7.68 20.88 -1.98
CA PRO A 51 8.22 22.24 -1.86
C PRO A 51 9.01 22.47 -0.58
N ASN A 52 8.78 21.66 0.45
CA ASN A 52 9.47 21.75 1.76
C ASN A 52 10.62 20.74 1.88
N GLY A 53 11.06 20.13 0.77
CA GLY A 53 12.13 19.14 0.74
C GLY A 53 11.61 17.72 0.53
N ARG A 54 12.53 16.77 0.56
CA ARG A 54 12.19 15.35 0.37
C ARG A 54 11.53 14.78 1.62
N ARG A 55 10.40 14.10 1.45
CA ARG A 55 9.66 13.45 2.54
C ARG A 55 9.56 11.97 2.28
N GLY A 56 9.72 11.19 3.37
CA GLY A 56 9.54 9.74 3.34
C GLY A 56 8.18 9.33 3.87
N PHE A 57 7.64 8.25 3.32
CA PHE A 57 6.35 7.70 3.71
C PHE A 57 6.45 6.18 3.79
N MET A 58 5.62 5.57 4.65
CA MET A 58 5.53 4.12 4.78
C MET A 58 4.07 3.70 4.75
N LEU A 59 3.71 2.86 3.77
CA LEU A 59 2.39 2.24 3.68
C LEU A 59 2.50 0.81 4.20
N PRO A 60 2.01 0.54 5.42
CA PRO A 60 2.05 -0.83 5.95
C PRO A 60 0.94 -1.68 5.34
N ALA A 61 1.24 -2.95 5.10
CA ALA A 61 0.23 -3.95 4.75
C ALA A 61 -0.13 -4.72 6.01
N ASN A 62 -1.29 -4.46 6.56
CA ASN A 62 -1.75 -5.16 7.77
C ASN A 62 -2.42 -6.48 7.39
N ILE A 63 -1.61 -7.48 7.05
CA ILE A 63 -2.11 -8.79 6.61
C ILE A 63 -2.82 -9.51 7.75
N ASP A 64 -2.33 -9.37 8.99
CA ASP A 64 -3.01 -9.96 10.16
C ASP A 64 -4.41 -9.40 10.31
N GLY A 65 -4.59 -8.09 10.09
CA GLY A 65 -5.91 -7.46 10.10
C GLY A 65 -6.83 -8.01 9.02
N VAL A 66 -6.30 -8.26 7.82
CA VAL A 66 -7.06 -8.88 6.73
C VAL A 66 -7.48 -10.28 7.12
N CYS A 67 -6.58 -11.09 7.70
CA CYS A 67 -6.88 -12.42 8.19
C CYS A 67 -8.03 -12.41 9.21
N GLN A 68 -7.98 -11.46 10.15
CA GLN A 68 -9.03 -11.32 11.18
C GLN A 68 -10.38 -10.99 10.55
N VAL A 69 -10.41 -10.09 9.55
CA VAL A 69 -11.64 -9.72 8.86
C VAL A 69 -12.22 -10.94 8.11
N LEU A 70 -11.38 -11.69 7.40
CA LEU A 70 -11.81 -12.88 6.68
C LEU A 70 -12.40 -13.93 7.63
N GLN A 71 -11.77 -14.14 8.79
CA GLN A 71 -12.28 -15.05 9.82
C GLN A 71 -13.63 -14.60 10.36
N ARG A 72 -13.76 -13.31 10.69
CA ARG A 72 -15.03 -12.76 11.19
C ARG A 72 -16.17 -12.89 10.18
N GLN A 73 -15.86 -12.77 8.89
CA GLN A 73 -16.84 -12.88 7.81
C GLN A 73 -17.04 -14.33 7.36
N LYS A 74 -16.38 -15.28 8.04
CA LYS A 74 -16.46 -16.71 7.75
C LYS A 74 -16.06 -17.06 6.32
N VAL A 75 -15.12 -16.30 5.77
CA VAL A 75 -14.54 -16.58 4.46
C VAL A 75 -13.41 -17.57 4.64
N LYS A 76 -13.46 -18.69 3.92
CA LYS A 76 -12.35 -19.64 3.91
C LYS A 76 -11.21 -19.05 3.10
N ALA A 77 -10.10 -18.78 3.78
CA ALA A 77 -8.93 -18.22 3.12
C ALA A 77 -7.68 -18.57 3.92
N ASP A 78 -6.62 -18.91 3.20
CA ASP A 78 -5.30 -19.12 3.80
C ASP A 78 -4.53 -17.80 3.85
N LEU A 79 -3.31 -17.83 4.39
CA LEU A 79 -2.45 -16.66 4.48
C LEU A 79 -2.15 -16.09 3.09
N ALA A 80 -1.90 -16.94 2.11
CA ALA A 80 -1.62 -16.48 0.74
C ALA A 80 -2.80 -15.69 0.17
N GLN A 81 -4.04 -16.13 0.42
CA GLN A 81 -5.22 -15.38 -0.01
C GLN A 81 -5.34 -14.05 0.73
N ALA A 82 -5.06 -14.03 2.04
CA ALA A 82 -5.07 -12.80 2.83
C ALA A 82 -4.05 -11.79 2.29
N GLU A 83 -2.86 -12.25 1.91
CA GLU A 83 -1.85 -11.40 1.31
C GLU A 83 -2.30 -10.83 -0.04
N ARG A 84 -2.86 -11.66 -0.92
CA ARG A 84 -3.37 -11.19 -2.22
C ARG A 84 -4.48 -10.16 -2.03
N THR A 85 -5.39 -10.42 -1.11
CA THR A 85 -6.51 -9.51 -0.79
C THR A 85 -5.99 -8.18 -0.26
N GLY A 86 -5.09 -8.23 0.72
CA GLY A 86 -4.54 -7.03 1.36
C GLY A 86 -3.78 -6.15 0.38
N TRP A 87 -2.87 -6.73 -0.39
CA TRP A 87 -2.09 -5.96 -1.36
C TRP A 87 -2.94 -5.44 -2.51
N ARG A 88 -3.97 -6.18 -2.93
CA ARG A 88 -4.89 -5.70 -3.96
C ARG A 88 -5.70 -4.50 -3.47
N ASN A 89 -6.12 -4.51 -2.21
CA ASN A 89 -6.81 -3.37 -1.61
C ASN A 89 -5.90 -2.14 -1.50
N ILE A 90 -4.64 -2.33 -1.11
CA ILE A 90 -3.66 -1.23 -1.06
C ILE A 90 -3.45 -0.67 -2.48
N ARG A 91 -3.30 -1.53 -3.47
CA ARG A 91 -3.17 -1.12 -4.88
C ARG A 91 -4.36 -0.28 -5.32
N ASP A 92 -5.57 -0.71 -5.02
CA ASP A 92 -6.79 -0.01 -5.40
C ASP A 92 -6.86 1.37 -4.73
N TRP A 93 -6.49 1.43 -3.46
CA TRP A 93 -6.46 2.69 -2.72
C TRP A 93 -5.44 3.66 -3.32
N VAL A 94 -4.23 3.19 -3.60
CA VAL A 94 -3.16 4.02 -4.17
C VAL A 94 -3.60 4.57 -5.53
N LEU A 95 -4.14 3.74 -6.41
CA LEU A 95 -4.57 4.19 -7.73
C LEU A 95 -5.72 5.20 -7.64
N ALA A 96 -6.65 5.00 -6.72
CA ALA A 96 -7.72 5.97 -6.48
C ALA A 96 -7.17 7.30 -6.00
N GLN A 97 -6.18 7.30 -5.11
CA GLN A 97 -5.55 8.53 -4.62
C GLN A 97 -4.79 9.25 -5.74
N MET A 98 -4.11 8.49 -6.61
CA MET A 98 -3.42 9.09 -7.76
C MET A 98 -4.41 9.82 -8.67
N ALA A 99 -5.58 9.25 -8.92
CA ALA A 99 -6.62 9.89 -9.73
C ALA A 99 -7.12 11.18 -9.08
N ILE A 100 -7.30 11.19 -7.76
CA ILE A 100 -7.74 12.37 -7.00
C ILE A 100 -6.67 13.47 -7.04
N ILE A 101 -5.41 13.09 -6.93
CA ILE A 101 -4.27 14.02 -7.03
C ILE A 101 -4.21 14.62 -8.43
N GLU A 102 -4.35 13.81 -9.48
CA GLU A 102 -4.36 14.29 -10.88
C GLU A 102 -5.49 15.28 -11.12
N ALA A 103 -6.65 15.07 -10.48
CA ALA A 103 -7.78 15.98 -10.60
C ALA A 103 -7.60 17.27 -9.78
N GLY A 104 -6.50 17.41 -9.05
CA GLY A 104 -6.18 18.61 -8.28
C GLY A 104 -6.97 18.75 -6.97
N MET A 105 -7.63 17.69 -6.53
CA MET A 105 -8.44 17.74 -5.30
C MET A 105 -7.59 17.77 -4.04
N VAL A 106 -6.46 17.04 -4.05
CA VAL A 106 -5.50 17.01 -2.94
C VAL A 106 -4.09 16.90 -3.51
N SER A 107 -3.09 17.19 -2.70
CA SER A 107 -1.69 17.00 -3.06
C SER A 107 -1.19 15.64 -2.59
N MET A 108 -0.05 15.22 -3.12
CA MET A 108 0.59 13.96 -2.77
C MET A 108 0.94 13.89 -1.28
N ASP A 109 1.53 14.95 -0.74
CA ASP A 109 1.91 15.02 0.67
C ASP A 109 0.69 15.09 1.59
N GLU A 110 -0.41 15.70 1.18
CA GLU A 110 -1.66 15.71 1.96
C GLU A 110 -2.25 14.30 2.10
N VAL A 111 -2.31 13.54 0.99
CA VAL A 111 -2.86 12.18 0.99
C VAL A 111 -2.06 11.27 1.91
N PHE A 112 -0.73 11.35 1.84
CA PHE A 112 0.14 10.43 2.56
C PHE A 112 0.62 10.96 3.91
N LEU A 113 0.13 12.13 4.36
CA LEU A 113 0.53 12.73 5.63
C LEU A 113 0.47 11.73 6.81
N PRO A 114 -0.59 10.92 6.98
CA PRO A 114 -0.63 9.94 8.07
C PRO A 114 0.48 8.90 8.03
N TYR A 115 1.13 8.73 6.89
CA TYR A 115 2.16 7.72 6.65
C TYR A 115 3.57 8.32 6.57
N MET A 116 3.70 9.62 6.84
CA MET A 116 5.00 10.31 6.79
C MET A 116 5.94 9.77 7.86
N THR A 117 7.20 9.55 7.47
CA THR A 117 8.23 9.08 8.39
C THR A 117 9.14 10.23 8.80
N ASP A 118 9.91 10.03 9.89
CA ASP A 118 10.88 11.00 10.40
C ASP A 118 12.27 10.87 9.74
N GLY A 119 12.38 10.12 8.65
CA GLY A 119 13.67 9.84 8.00
C GLY A 119 14.41 8.66 8.62
N ARG A 120 13.88 8.06 9.69
CA ARG A 120 14.43 6.89 10.37
C ARG A 120 13.55 5.64 10.20
N GLY A 121 12.53 5.72 9.35
CA GLY A 121 11.58 4.66 9.16
C GLY A 121 10.41 4.64 10.13
N ASN A 122 10.30 5.64 11.00
CA ASN A 122 9.18 5.79 11.94
C ASN A 122 8.13 6.74 11.34
N THR A 123 6.87 6.43 11.57
CA THR A 123 5.77 7.30 11.15
C THR A 123 5.36 8.27 12.24
#